data_13a474ea5209eadc3088b8997c90ae7c
#
_entry.id   13a474ea5209eadc3088b8997c90ae7c
#
_cell.length_a   1.000
_cell.length_b   1.000
_cell.length_c   1.000
_cell.angle_alpha   90.00
_cell.angle_beta   90.00
_cell.angle_gamma   90.00
#
_symmetry.space_group_name_H-M   'P 1'
#
loop_
_entity.id
_entity.type
_entity.pdbx_description
1 polymer ?
#
loop_
_entity_poly.entity_id
_entity_poly.type
_entity_poly.pdbx_seq_one_letter_code
_entity_poly.pdbx_strand_id
1 'polypeptide(L)'
;MDNRLYSPLVEKAFRVAADAHRTQTRKASDLPYFQHSASVTLILARCGFEDDELFAAAAMHDTIEDTDCTVESLTAEFPEAVVKLVLECSEAKTDASGAKIAWRVRKEAHIAVVAKASPAARAIVLADKLHNLG
;
A
#
# COMPACT_ATOMS: atom_id res chain seq x y z
N MET A 1 -9.12 -12.41 23.69
CA MET A 1 -9.82 -11.60 22.65
C MET A 1 -9.79 -12.36 21.33
N ASP A 2 -10.87 -12.32 20.61
CA ASP A 2 -10.95 -12.95 19.29
C ASP A 2 -10.16 -12.10 18.28
N ASN A 3 -9.05 -12.62 17.77
CA ASN A 3 -8.19 -11.90 16.83
C ASN A 3 -8.87 -11.58 15.50
N ARG A 4 -10.01 -12.22 15.20
CA ARG A 4 -10.77 -11.91 13.98
C ARG A 4 -11.45 -10.55 14.06
N LEU A 5 -11.65 -10.03 15.26
CA LEU A 5 -12.31 -8.75 15.49
C LEU A 5 -11.31 -7.60 15.69
N TYR A 6 -10.08 -7.92 16.04
CA TYR A 6 -9.06 -6.92 16.30
C TYR A 6 -7.67 -7.48 16.01
N SER A 7 -6.90 -6.75 15.25
CA SER A 7 -5.51 -7.10 14.93
C SER A 7 -4.58 -5.95 15.33
N PRO A 8 -3.69 -6.16 16.31
CA PRO A 8 -2.68 -5.15 16.64
C PRO A 8 -1.81 -4.77 15.46
N LEU A 9 -1.50 -5.72 14.59
CA LEU A 9 -0.68 -5.48 13.39
C LEU A 9 -1.40 -4.54 12.42
N VAL A 10 -2.67 -4.78 12.14
CA VAL A 10 -3.46 -3.93 11.22
C VAL A 10 -3.69 -2.55 11.83
N GLU A 11 -3.97 -2.48 13.13
CA GLU A 11 -4.13 -1.21 13.84
C GLU A 11 -2.85 -0.36 13.72
N LYS A 12 -1.69 -0.98 13.93
CA LYS A 12 -0.40 -0.28 13.80
C LYS A 12 -0.18 0.21 12.38
N ALA A 13 -0.50 -0.61 11.39
CA ALA A 13 -0.38 -0.23 9.98
C ALA A 13 -1.30 0.95 9.65
N PHE A 14 -2.52 0.97 10.15
CA PHE A 14 -3.45 2.08 9.96
C PHE A 14 -2.91 3.37 10.57
N ARG A 15 -2.32 3.28 11.77
CA ARG A 15 -1.72 4.47 12.42
C ARG A 15 -0.57 5.02 11.61
N VAL A 16 0.32 4.15 11.14
CA VAL A 16 1.47 4.56 10.32
C VAL A 16 1.00 5.19 9.02
N ALA A 17 0.04 4.57 8.34
CA ALA A 17 -0.49 5.10 7.09
C ALA A 17 -1.21 6.44 7.29
N ALA A 18 -2.03 6.55 8.33
CA ALA A 18 -2.75 7.80 8.61
C ALA A 18 -1.78 8.93 8.93
N ASP A 19 -0.74 8.65 9.71
CA ASP A 19 0.28 9.65 10.04
C ASP A 19 1.11 10.04 8.83
N ALA A 20 1.54 9.06 8.03
CA ALA A 20 2.36 9.31 6.83
C ALA A 20 1.61 10.17 5.80
N HIS A 21 0.31 9.93 5.62
CA HIS A 21 -0.53 10.64 4.64
C HIS A 21 -1.30 11.82 5.25
N ARG A 22 -1.00 12.25 6.46
CA ARG A 22 -1.84 13.19 7.21
C ARG A 22 -2.12 14.53 6.52
N THR A 23 -1.19 14.99 5.68
CA THR A 23 -1.34 16.26 4.95
C THR A 23 -1.78 16.05 3.50
N GLN A 24 -1.96 14.80 3.09
CA GLN A 24 -2.29 14.45 1.73
C GLN A 24 -3.80 14.24 1.58
N THR A 25 -4.37 14.77 0.50
CA THR A 25 -5.77 14.55 0.16
C THR A 25 -5.87 13.76 -1.15
N ARG A 26 -7.05 13.20 -1.38
CA ARG A 26 -7.37 12.55 -2.65
C ARG A 26 -7.37 13.59 -3.75
N LYS A 27 -6.95 13.18 -4.95
CA LYS A 27 -6.88 14.04 -6.12
C LYS A 27 -8.24 14.71 -6.38
N ALA A 28 -8.23 16.03 -6.59
CA ALA A 28 -9.42 16.84 -6.83
C ALA A 28 -10.47 16.75 -5.72
N SER A 29 -10.05 16.56 -4.47
CA SER A 29 -10.93 16.40 -3.33
C SER A 29 -10.25 16.92 -2.06
N ASP A 30 -11.05 17.22 -1.04
CA ASP A 30 -10.56 17.54 0.30
C ASP A 30 -10.50 16.31 1.21
N LEU A 31 -10.87 15.13 0.70
CA LEU A 31 -10.84 13.90 1.51
C LEU A 31 -9.40 13.54 1.89
N PRO A 32 -9.14 13.23 3.17
CA PRO A 32 -7.84 12.70 3.57
C PRO A 32 -7.46 11.47 2.76
N TYR A 33 -6.23 11.38 2.33
CA TYR A 33 -5.74 10.28 1.50
C TYR A 33 -5.93 8.91 2.16
N PHE A 34 -5.86 8.86 3.49
CA PHE A 34 -6.04 7.61 4.22
C PHE A 34 -7.38 6.93 3.93
N GLN A 35 -8.41 7.69 3.52
CA GLN A 35 -9.68 7.09 3.13
C GLN A 35 -9.49 6.06 2.02
N HIS A 36 -8.59 6.33 1.07
CA HIS A 36 -8.24 5.38 0.00
C HIS A 36 -7.60 4.11 0.58
N SER A 37 -6.62 4.27 1.47
CA SER A 37 -5.94 3.13 2.10
C SER A 37 -6.92 2.24 2.86
N ALA A 38 -7.83 2.85 3.61
CA ALA A 38 -8.87 2.12 4.34
C ALA A 38 -9.81 1.39 3.40
N SER A 39 -10.21 2.03 2.30
CA SER A 39 -11.10 1.43 1.30
C SER A 39 -10.47 0.25 0.58
N VAL A 40 -9.19 0.33 0.24
CA VAL A 40 -8.45 -0.78 -0.37
C VAL A 40 -8.45 -1.99 0.57
N THR A 41 -8.17 -1.75 1.85
CA THR A 41 -8.20 -2.80 2.87
C THR A 41 -9.59 -3.43 3.00
N LEU A 42 -10.63 -2.59 3.01
CA LEU A 42 -12.01 -3.07 3.10
C LEU A 42 -12.42 -3.91 1.88
N ILE A 43 -12.01 -3.51 0.68
CA ILE A 43 -12.27 -4.29 -0.53
C ILE A 43 -11.71 -5.70 -0.39
N LEU A 44 -10.47 -5.83 0.09
CA LEU A 44 -9.85 -7.15 0.31
C LEU A 44 -10.62 -7.98 1.32
N ALA A 45 -11.03 -7.37 2.44
CA ALA A 45 -11.82 -8.06 3.46
C ALA A 45 -13.16 -8.53 2.88
N ARG A 46 -13.82 -7.71 2.08
CA ARG A 46 -15.09 -8.05 1.44
C ARG A 46 -14.93 -9.16 0.40
N CYS A 47 -13.75 -9.29 -0.18
CA CYS A 47 -13.44 -10.38 -1.12
C CYS A 47 -13.13 -11.71 -0.43
N GLY A 48 -13.10 -11.74 0.90
CA GLY A 48 -12.91 -12.95 1.67
C GLY A 48 -11.50 -13.20 2.18
N PHE A 49 -10.58 -12.26 1.97
CA PHE A 49 -9.25 -12.38 2.58
C PHE A 49 -9.33 -12.20 4.10
N GLU A 50 -8.46 -12.93 4.82
CA GLU A 50 -8.44 -12.90 6.29
C GLU A 50 -7.03 -12.71 6.86
N ASP A 51 -6.03 -12.53 6.01
CA ASP A 51 -4.63 -12.43 6.41
C ASP A 51 -4.30 -11.01 6.90
N ASP A 52 -3.92 -10.90 8.16
CA ASP A 52 -3.54 -9.62 8.77
C ASP A 52 -2.34 -8.97 8.10
N GLU A 53 -1.38 -9.76 7.64
CA GLU A 53 -0.21 -9.23 6.93
C GLU A 53 -0.61 -8.60 5.60
N LEU A 54 -1.57 -9.21 4.91
CA LEU A 54 -2.12 -8.64 3.67
C LEU A 54 -2.82 -7.31 3.96
N PHE A 55 -3.65 -7.24 5.00
CA PHE A 55 -4.36 -6.02 5.36
C PHE A 55 -3.41 -4.91 5.79
N ALA A 56 -2.39 -5.25 6.57
CA ALA A 56 -1.38 -4.27 6.99
C ALA A 56 -0.64 -3.70 5.78
N ALA A 57 -0.22 -4.56 4.86
CA ALA A 57 0.45 -4.11 3.64
C ALA A 57 -0.47 -3.28 2.75
N ALA A 58 -1.74 -3.65 2.64
CA ALA A 58 -2.73 -2.88 1.88
C ALA A 58 -2.90 -1.47 2.43
N ALA A 59 -2.98 -1.34 3.75
CA ALA A 59 -3.10 -0.04 4.42
C ALA A 59 -1.90 0.86 4.13
N MET A 60 -0.72 0.29 3.98
CA MET A 60 0.53 1.03 3.79
C MET A 60 1.06 1.02 2.36
N HIS A 61 0.30 0.50 1.40
CA HIS A 61 0.83 0.24 0.05
C HIS A 61 1.40 1.47 -0.66
N ASP A 62 0.92 2.67 -0.34
CA ASP A 62 1.38 3.92 -0.95
C ASP A 62 2.34 4.73 -0.08
N THR A 63 2.68 4.27 1.13
CA THR A 63 3.45 5.09 2.08
C THR A 63 4.86 5.41 1.57
N ILE A 64 5.56 4.41 1.08
CA ILE A 64 6.95 4.60 0.60
C ILE A 64 6.96 5.47 -0.67
N GLU A 65 5.97 5.27 -1.53
CA GLU A 65 5.91 5.94 -2.83
C GLU A 65 5.53 7.41 -2.71
N ASP A 66 4.58 7.72 -1.82
CA ASP A 66 3.92 9.03 -1.78
C ASP A 66 4.22 9.86 -0.54
N THR A 67 4.98 9.35 0.43
CA THR A 67 5.29 10.07 1.67
C THR A 67 6.77 9.95 2.03
N ASP A 68 7.16 10.56 3.15
CA ASP A 68 8.52 10.47 3.67
C ASP A 68 8.83 9.15 4.38
N CYS A 69 7.87 8.22 4.41
CA CYS A 69 8.05 6.91 5.00
C CYS A 69 9.12 6.13 4.23
N THR A 70 10.05 5.49 4.95
CA THR A 70 11.17 4.77 4.34
C THR A 70 11.05 3.27 4.57
N VAL A 71 11.74 2.49 3.74
CA VAL A 71 11.85 1.03 3.91
C VAL A 71 12.45 0.72 5.28
N GLU A 72 13.46 1.49 5.70
CA GLU A 72 14.14 1.30 6.97
C GLU A 72 13.18 1.47 8.15
N SER A 73 12.32 2.49 8.10
CA SER A 73 11.35 2.74 9.16
C SER A 73 10.30 1.64 9.24
N LEU A 74 9.84 1.14 8.12
CA LEU A 74 8.89 0.03 8.09
C LEU A 74 9.53 -1.27 8.57
N THR A 75 10.76 -1.53 8.16
CA THR A 75 11.49 -2.75 8.55
C THR A 75 11.70 -2.79 10.07
N ALA A 76 11.91 -1.64 10.70
CA ALA A 76 12.07 -1.54 12.15
C ALA A 76 10.79 -1.87 12.92
N GLU A 77 9.63 -1.70 12.32
CA GLU A 77 8.34 -1.78 13.01
C GLU A 77 7.43 -2.92 12.57
N PHE A 78 7.67 -3.51 11.40
CA PHE A 78 6.77 -4.52 10.82
C PHE A 78 7.51 -5.80 10.44
N PRO A 79 6.79 -6.94 10.41
CA PRO A 79 7.38 -8.18 9.92
C PRO A 79 7.88 -8.05 8.49
N GLU A 80 8.91 -8.80 8.16
CA GLU A 80 9.50 -8.82 6.82
C GLU A 80 8.48 -9.09 5.73
N ALA A 81 7.52 -9.98 5.98
CA ALA A 81 6.48 -10.32 5.01
C ALA A 81 5.63 -9.10 4.63
N VAL A 82 5.30 -8.24 5.61
CA VAL A 82 4.53 -7.01 5.36
C VAL A 82 5.35 -6.04 4.51
N VAL A 83 6.60 -5.81 4.88
CA VAL A 83 7.48 -4.88 4.15
C VAL A 83 7.67 -5.36 2.71
N LYS A 84 7.86 -6.64 2.52
CA LYS A 84 8.02 -7.23 1.19
C LYS A 84 6.77 -6.97 0.32
N LEU A 85 5.58 -7.15 0.88
CA LEU A 85 4.34 -6.89 0.15
C LEU A 85 4.20 -5.41 -0.24
N VAL A 86 4.53 -4.50 0.69
CA VAL A 86 4.49 -3.06 0.40
C VAL A 86 5.44 -2.74 -0.75
N LEU A 87 6.65 -3.29 -0.73
CA LEU A 87 7.63 -3.07 -1.79
C LEU A 87 7.18 -3.64 -3.14
N GLU A 88 6.55 -4.81 -3.14
CA GLU A 88 6.02 -5.40 -4.36
C GLU A 88 4.92 -4.54 -5.00
N CYS A 89 4.19 -3.77 -4.19
CA CYS A 89 3.13 -2.89 -4.66
C CYS A 89 3.63 -1.50 -5.05
N SER A 90 4.83 -1.12 -4.62
CA SER A 90 5.36 0.23 -4.84
C SER A 90 5.93 0.40 -6.24
N GLU A 91 5.67 1.57 -6.82
CA GLU A 91 6.16 1.94 -8.16
C GLU A 91 7.30 2.93 -8.02
N ALA A 92 8.43 2.65 -8.68
CA ALA A 92 9.55 3.59 -8.68
C ALA A 92 9.22 4.81 -9.55
N LYS A 93 9.33 6.01 -8.98
CA LYS A 93 9.06 7.28 -9.68
C LYS A 93 10.33 7.96 -10.17
N THR A 94 11.49 7.58 -9.61
CA THR A 94 12.80 8.11 -9.98
C THR A 94 13.77 6.96 -10.25
N ASP A 95 14.77 7.23 -11.08
CA ASP A 95 15.84 6.27 -11.33
C ASP A 95 16.95 6.38 -10.26
N ALA A 96 18.03 5.60 -10.42
CA ALA A 96 19.14 5.58 -9.46
C ALA A 96 19.86 6.93 -9.34
N SER A 97 19.73 7.80 -10.34
CA SER A 97 20.33 9.14 -10.32
C SER A 97 19.43 10.20 -9.70
N GLY A 98 18.19 9.83 -9.34
CA GLY A 98 17.20 10.76 -8.82
C GLY A 98 16.35 11.45 -9.88
N ALA A 99 16.59 11.17 -11.16
CA ALA A 99 15.81 11.74 -12.25
C ALA A 99 14.44 11.08 -12.35
N LYS A 100 13.42 11.88 -12.71
CA LYS A 100 12.05 11.36 -12.89
C LYS A 100 11.99 10.37 -14.06
N ILE A 101 11.36 9.23 -13.80
CA ILE A 101 11.09 8.24 -14.86
C ILE A 101 9.81 8.64 -15.57
N ALA A 102 9.81 8.59 -16.91
CA ALA A 102 8.62 8.89 -17.71
C ALA A 102 7.44 7.99 -17.30
N TRP A 103 6.24 8.54 -17.31
CA TRP A 103 5.03 7.82 -16.86
C TRP A 103 4.87 6.46 -17.56
N ARG A 104 5.05 6.43 -18.88
CA ARG A 104 4.91 5.18 -19.64
C ARG A 104 5.92 4.13 -19.22
N VAL A 105 7.19 4.54 -19.03
CA VAL A 105 8.25 3.63 -18.59
C VAL A 105 7.96 3.09 -17.19
N ARG A 106 7.49 3.96 -16.28
CA ARG A 106 7.09 3.53 -14.93
C ARG A 106 5.98 2.49 -14.98
N LYS A 107 4.95 2.72 -15.79
CA LYS A 107 3.80 1.81 -15.88
C LYS A 107 4.19 0.47 -16.48
N GLU A 108 5.01 0.47 -17.51
CA GLU A 108 5.50 -0.77 -18.12
C GLU A 108 6.35 -1.59 -17.13
N ALA A 109 7.25 -0.92 -16.40
CA ALA A 109 8.06 -1.56 -15.37
C ALA A 109 7.20 -2.11 -14.24
N HIS A 110 6.21 -1.35 -13.80
CA HIS A 110 5.29 -1.78 -12.73
C HIS A 110 4.46 -3.00 -13.16
N ILE A 111 3.94 -3.01 -14.37
CA ILE A 111 3.22 -4.16 -14.93
C ILE A 111 4.10 -5.41 -14.90
N ALA A 112 5.36 -5.27 -15.32
CA ALA A 112 6.30 -6.39 -15.31
C ALA A 112 6.56 -6.92 -13.90
N VAL A 113 6.70 -6.03 -12.91
CA VAL A 113 6.89 -6.41 -11.51
C VAL A 113 5.64 -7.13 -10.98
N VAL A 114 4.45 -6.57 -11.23
CA VAL A 114 3.17 -7.13 -10.77
C VAL A 114 2.93 -8.50 -11.37
N ALA A 115 3.29 -8.70 -12.65
CA ALA A 115 3.13 -9.99 -13.31
C ALA A 115 3.91 -11.12 -12.62
N LYS A 116 5.03 -10.77 -11.95
CA LYS A 116 5.87 -11.71 -11.23
C LYS A 116 5.68 -11.67 -9.72
N ALA A 117 4.84 -10.76 -9.23
CA ALA A 117 4.62 -10.57 -7.80
C ALA A 117 3.83 -11.74 -7.21
N SER A 118 3.85 -11.83 -5.88
CA SER A 118 3.04 -12.81 -5.16
C SER A 118 1.54 -12.59 -5.41
N PRO A 119 0.71 -13.64 -5.26
CA PRO A 119 -0.74 -13.47 -5.34
C PRO A 119 -1.28 -12.40 -4.38
N ALA A 120 -0.70 -12.30 -3.19
CA ALA A 120 -1.11 -11.29 -2.20
C ALA A 120 -0.84 -9.87 -2.72
N ALA A 121 0.34 -9.61 -3.29
CA ALA A 121 0.67 -8.30 -3.85
C ALA A 121 -0.24 -7.96 -5.03
N ARG A 122 -0.52 -8.94 -5.89
CA ARG A 122 -1.46 -8.73 -7.02
C ARG A 122 -2.86 -8.39 -6.55
N ALA A 123 -3.32 -9.01 -5.44
CA ALA A 123 -4.62 -8.70 -4.86
C ALA A 123 -4.68 -7.25 -4.38
N ILE A 124 -3.63 -6.76 -3.71
CA ILE A 124 -3.56 -5.37 -3.25
C ILE A 124 -3.61 -4.41 -4.45
N VAL A 125 -2.80 -4.66 -5.48
CA VAL A 125 -2.77 -3.81 -6.67
C VAL A 125 -4.13 -3.76 -7.35
N LEU A 126 -4.81 -4.91 -7.46
CA LEU A 126 -6.15 -4.97 -8.05
C LEU A 126 -7.17 -4.18 -7.22
N ALA A 127 -7.15 -4.32 -5.89
CA ALA A 127 -8.04 -3.58 -5.02
C ALA A 127 -7.81 -2.07 -5.12
N ASP A 128 -6.55 -1.65 -5.24
CA ASP A 128 -6.18 -0.26 -5.47
C ASP A 128 -6.80 0.27 -6.76
N LYS A 129 -6.67 -0.47 -7.86
CA LYS A 129 -7.24 -0.07 -9.14
C LYS A 129 -8.77 -0.04 -9.10
N LEU A 130 -9.40 -1.02 -8.46
CA LEU A 130 -10.86 -1.03 -8.30
C LEU A 130 -11.36 0.21 -7.57
N HIS A 131 -10.71 0.61 -6.50
CA HIS A 131 -11.10 1.81 -5.76
C HIS A 131 -10.88 3.07 -6.60
N ASN A 132 -9.79 3.15 -7.35
CA ASN A 132 -9.50 4.31 -8.20
C ASN A 132 -10.49 4.46 -9.37
N LEU A 133 -11.10 3.37 -9.82
CA LEU A 133 -12.13 3.40 -10.88
C LEU A 133 -13.51 3.79 -10.36
N GLY A 134 -13.77 3.51 -9.12
CA GLY A 134 -15.03 3.84 -8.45
C GLY A 134 -15.03 5.25 -7.89
#